data_153b4932147fd183f0385a396eb5de66
#
_entry.id   153b4932147fd183f0385a396eb5de66
#
_cell.length_a   1.000
_cell.length_b   1.000
_cell.length_c   1.000
_cell.angle_alpha   90.00
_cell.angle_beta   90.00
_cell.angle_gamma   90.00
#
_symmetry.space_group_name_H-M   'P 1'
#
loop_
_entity.id
_entity.type
_entity.pdbx_description
1 polymer ?
#
loop_
_entity_poly.entity_id
_entity_poly.type
_entity_poly.pdbx_seq_one_letter_code
_entity_poly.pdbx_strand_id
1 'polypeptide(L)'
;MVTFPNAKQALVIVAIVVVLFILLVLPVLQKGPVSGETKALAAVEIRSYQGKPLSSITDFHENSILGPQHINESDYRLTVTGLTGSTKVSTYREILDNHQHYSKVVTLHCVEGWDATIFWEGVLVRDLIRDAGVDPRANTVVLTAHDGYTTSFPLSYFMDNDIIMAYRMNNVTMPAERGYPFELVAEDKWGYKWIKWVEKIELTSDPNYRGYWESRGYSNTGDLNSSFYSL
;
A
#
# COMPACT_ATOMS: atom_id res chain seq x y z
N MET A 1 34.78 -22.44 35.67
CA MET A 1 35.40 -21.17 36.02
C MET A 1 35.01 -20.17 34.94
N VAL A 2 34.13 -19.20 35.23
CA VAL A 2 33.73 -18.19 34.28
C VAL A 2 34.80 -17.08 34.30
N THR A 3 35.57 -16.93 33.22
CA THR A 3 36.55 -15.88 33.08
C THR A 3 35.87 -14.57 32.66
N PHE A 4 35.96 -13.54 33.47
CA PHE A 4 35.46 -12.21 33.11
C PHE A 4 36.41 -11.54 32.12
N PRO A 5 35.88 -10.78 31.14
CA PRO A 5 36.70 -10.05 30.18
C PRO A 5 37.58 -9.02 30.90
N ASN A 6 38.81 -8.88 30.44
CA ASN A 6 39.67 -7.79 30.94
C ASN A 6 39.21 -6.42 30.40
N ALA A 7 39.72 -5.31 30.95
CA ALA A 7 39.24 -3.95 30.61
C ALA A 7 39.31 -3.63 29.11
N LYS A 8 40.29 -4.14 28.36
CA LYS A 8 40.38 -3.97 26.91
C LYS A 8 39.32 -4.78 26.16
N GLN A 9 39.06 -6.00 26.59
CA GLN A 9 38.03 -6.85 26.02
C GLN A 9 36.63 -6.29 26.32
N ALA A 10 36.40 -5.77 27.53
CA ALA A 10 35.16 -5.11 27.90
C ALA A 10 34.90 -3.86 27.02
N LEU A 11 35.94 -3.04 26.76
CA LEU A 11 35.83 -1.87 25.90
C LEU A 11 35.46 -2.25 24.44
N VAL A 12 36.07 -3.31 23.90
CA VAL A 12 35.76 -3.82 22.56
C VAL A 12 34.33 -4.35 22.48
N ILE A 13 33.87 -5.09 23.50
CA ILE A 13 32.49 -5.58 23.55
C ILE A 13 31.49 -4.42 23.58
N VAL A 14 31.73 -3.40 24.41
CA VAL A 14 30.86 -2.20 24.47
C VAL A 14 30.86 -1.47 23.13
N ALA A 15 32.03 -1.30 22.49
CA ALA A 15 32.09 -0.67 21.16
C ALA A 15 31.31 -1.47 20.10
N ILE A 16 31.37 -2.80 20.08
CA ILE A 16 30.61 -3.66 19.17
C ILE A 16 29.10 -3.54 19.44
N VAL A 17 28.69 -3.56 20.71
CA VAL A 17 27.25 -3.41 21.08
C VAL A 17 26.73 -2.04 20.67
N VAL A 18 27.50 -0.97 20.87
CA VAL A 18 27.14 0.40 20.44
C VAL A 18 27.03 0.48 18.92
N VAL A 19 27.97 -0.09 18.18
CA VAL A 19 27.93 -0.12 16.71
C VAL A 19 26.74 -0.94 16.21
N LEU A 20 26.47 -2.09 16.80
CA LEU A 20 25.29 -2.91 16.47
C LEU A 20 23.99 -2.19 16.81
N PHE A 21 23.92 -1.50 17.95
CA PHE A 21 22.77 -0.68 18.33
C PHE A 21 22.55 0.47 17.33
N ILE A 22 23.63 1.16 16.94
CA ILE A 22 23.60 2.22 15.92
C ILE A 22 23.11 1.65 14.56
N LEU A 23 23.64 0.52 14.13
CA LEU A 23 23.28 -0.10 12.85
C LEU A 23 21.85 -0.67 12.81
N LEU A 24 21.32 -1.12 13.95
CA LEU A 24 20.00 -1.72 14.06
C LEU A 24 18.89 -0.72 14.41
N VAL A 25 19.21 0.33 15.19
CA VAL A 25 18.20 1.27 15.73
C VAL A 25 18.15 2.58 14.94
N LEU A 26 19.25 3.07 14.40
CA LEU A 26 19.23 4.29 13.56
C LEU A 26 18.37 4.21 12.31
N PRO A 27 18.32 3.11 11.54
CA PRO A 27 17.42 3.00 10.40
C PRO A 27 15.93 3.04 10.79
N VAL A 28 15.59 2.54 11.99
CA VAL A 28 14.20 2.51 12.50
C VAL A 28 13.71 3.89 12.93
N LEU A 29 14.63 4.82 13.25
CA LEU A 29 14.30 6.17 13.71
C LEU A 29 14.26 7.22 12.59
N GLN A 30 14.67 6.89 11.37
CA GLN A 30 14.61 7.82 10.25
C GLN A 30 13.24 7.72 9.55
N LYS A 31 12.29 8.57 9.99
CA LYS A 31 11.23 9.03 9.07
C LYS A 31 11.95 9.66 7.89
N GLY A 32 11.81 9.07 6.71
CA GLY A 32 12.31 9.71 5.48
C GLY A 32 11.78 11.15 5.41
N PRO A 33 12.54 12.09 4.86
CA PRO A 33 12.09 13.48 4.79
C PRO A 33 10.81 13.54 3.95
N VAL A 34 9.73 14.08 4.55
CA VAL A 34 8.49 14.38 3.82
C VAL A 34 8.81 15.45 2.77
N SER A 35 8.39 15.22 1.51
CA SER A 35 8.67 16.14 0.40
C SER A 35 8.04 17.53 0.62
N GLY A 36 8.53 18.53 -0.08
CA GLY A 36 7.95 19.88 -0.07
C GLY A 36 6.52 19.90 -0.58
N GLU A 37 6.20 19.07 -1.57
CA GLU A 37 4.85 18.89 -2.12
C GLU A 37 3.89 18.33 -1.07
N THR A 38 4.24 17.23 -0.41
CA THR A 38 3.43 16.63 0.64
C THR A 38 3.18 17.61 1.80
N LYS A 39 4.18 18.42 2.18
CA LYS A 39 4.01 19.47 3.20
C LYS A 39 3.04 20.57 2.76
N ALA A 40 3.09 20.97 1.49
CA ALA A 40 2.17 21.97 0.94
C ALA A 40 0.72 21.44 0.92
N LEU A 41 0.52 20.18 0.54
CA LEU A 41 -0.79 19.52 0.57
C LEU A 41 -1.30 19.35 2.01
N ALA A 42 -0.44 19.00 2.96
CA ALA A 42 -0.79 18.87 4.37
C ALA A 42 -1.26 20.19 5.00
N ALA A 43 -0.81 21.34 4.47
CA ALA A 43 -1.25 22.64 4.95
C ALA A 43 -2.72 22.96 4.62
N VAL A 44 -3.32 22.27 3.64
CA VAL A 44 -4.69 22.51 3.16
C VAL A 44 -5.60 21.27 3.25
N GLU A 45 -5.09 20.16 3.78
CA GLU A 45 -5.89 18.94 3.99
C GLU A 45 -6.96 19.11 5.07
N ILE A 46 -8.07 18.38 4.99
CA ILE A 46 -9.01 18.29 6.10
C ILE A 46 -8.45 17.39 7.21
N ARG A 47 -8.70 17.78 8.48
CA ARG A 47 -8.24 17.03 9.66
C ARG A 47 -9.39 16.39 10.46
N SER A 48 -10.60 16.45 9.92
CA SER A 48 -11.77 15.76 10.45
C SER A 48 -12.82 15.57 9.37
N TYR A 49 -13.60 14.50 9.46
CA TYR A 49 -14.73 14.23 8.58
C TYR A 49 -15.87 13.60 9.38
N GLN A 50 -17.07 14.19 9.31
CA GLN A 50 -18.26 13.76 10.05
C GLN A 50 -17.98 13.50 11.54
N GLY A 51 -17.21 14.40 12.17
CA GLY A 51 -16.86 14.32 13.60
C GLY A 51 -15.74 13.32 13.93
N LYS A 52 -15.21 12.58 12.97
CA LYS A 52 -14.05 11.70 13.16
C LYS A 52 -12.76 12.46 12.91
N PRO A 53 -11.76 12.42 13.83
CA PRO A 53 -10.44 12.98 13.59
C PRO A 53 -9.71 12.16 12.52
N LEU A 54 -8.91 12.85 11.69
CA LEU A 54 -8.09 12.23 10.64
C LEU A 54 -6.60 12.44 10.95
N SER A 55 -5.81 11.43 10.63
CA SER A 55 -4.35 11.54 10.59
C SER A 55 -3.92 12.49 9.46
N SER A 56 -2.77 13.15 9.59
CA SER A 56 -2.20 13.91 8.48
C SER A 56 -1.61 12.99 7.43
N ILE A 57 -1.59 13.45 6.18
CA ILE A 57 -0.82 12.80 5.11
C ILE A 57 0.69 12.74 5.41
N THR A 58 1.15 13.50 6.43
CA THR A 58 2.54 13.48 6.93
C THR A 58 2.76 12.55 8.13
N ASP A 59 1.70 11.99 8.72
CA ASP A 59 1.82 11.23 10.00
C ASP A 59 2.32 9.80 9.79
N PHE A 60 2.19 9.22 8.60
CA PHE A 60 2.63 7.86 8.32
C PHE A 60 3.93 7.78 7.52
N HIS A 61 4.63 6.66 7.69
CA HIS A 61 5.91 6.42 7.03
C HIS A 61 5.69 6.06 5.55
N GLU A 62 6.61 6.48 4.70
CA GLU A 62 6.69 5.97 3.35
C GLU A 62 7.38 4.60 3.38
N ASN A 63 6.67 3.57 2.90
CA ASN A 63 7.17 2.20 2.75
C ASN A 63 6.99 1.77 1.31
N SER A 64 8.09 1.48 0.63
CA SER A 64 8.12 0.98 -0.75
C SER A 64 9.39 0.17 -1.00
N ILE A 65 9.43 -0.57 -2.10
CA ILE A 65 10.59 -1.42 -2.43
C ILE A 65 11.67 -0.66 -3.21
N LEU A 66 11.32 0.46 -3.86
CA LEU A 66 12.24 1.29 -4.65
C LEU A 66 12.17 2.80 -4.34
N GLY A 67 11.51 3.19 -3.23
CA GLY A 67 11.24 4.61 -2.92
C GLY A 67 9.99 5.15 -3.65
N PRO A 68 9.58 6.41 -3.37
CA PRO A 68 8.43 7.04 -3.98
C PRO A 68 8.54 7.09 -5.50
N GLN A 69 7.44 6.75 -6.19
CA GLN A 69 7.37 6.79 -7.64
C GLN A 69 6.70 8.09 -8.10
N HIS A 70 7.34 8.81 -9.03
CA HIS A 70 6.84 10.06 -9.61
C HIS A 70 6.31 9.79 -11.02
N ILE A 71 5.02 9.53 -11.12
CA ILE A 71 4.36 9.13 -12.37
C ILE A 71 3.62 10.33 -12.97
N ASN A 72 3.90 10.65 -14.24
CA ASN A 72 3.13 11.66 -14.96
C ASN A 72 1.74 11.14 -15.28
N GLU A 73 0.72 11.94 -14.97
CA GLU A 73 -0.69 11.63 -15.27
C GLU A 73 -0.93 11.30 -16.76
N SER A 74 -0.27 12.07 -17.65
CA SER A 74 -0.39 11.87 -19.11
C SER A 74 0.13 10.52 -19.58
N ASP A 75 1.13 9.97 -18.90
CA ASP A 75 1.82 8.73 -19.27
C ASP A 75 1.22 7.52 -18.54
N TYR A 76 0.49 7.76 -17.46
CA TYR A 76 -0.13 6.70 -16.66
C TYR A 76 -1.13 5.88 -17.46
N ARG A 77 -1.04 4.56 -17.32
CA ARG A 77 -2.00 3.59 -17.87
C ARG A 77 -2.27 2.51 -16.84
N LEU A 78 -3.57 2.29 -16.56
CA LEU A 78 -4.03 1.13 -15.81
C LEU A 78 -4.43 0.04 -16.81
N THR A 79 -3.86 -1.14 -16.67
CA THR A 79 -4.19 -2.30 -17.49
C THR A 79 -4.98 -3.32 -16.67
N VAL A 80 -6.18 -3.68 -17.12
CA VAL A 80 -6.96 -4.80 -16.59
C VAL A 80 -6.90 -5.95 -17.60
N THR A 81 -6.39 -7.12 -17.20
CA THR A 81 -6.03 -8.22 -18.10
C THR A 81 -6.12 -9.60 -17.45
N GLY A 82 -5.66 -10.64 -18.15
CA GLY A 82 -5.64 -12.02 -17.67
C GLY A 82 -6.91 -12.77 -18.06
N LEU A 83 -7.55 -13.44 -17.12
CA LEU A 83 -8.85 -14.13 -17.33
C LEU A 83 -10.00 -13.11 -17.39
N THR A 84 -9.99 -12.29 -18.45
CA THR A 84 -10.97 -11.27 -18.78
C THR A 84 -11.56 -11.50 -20.17
N GLY A 85 -12.72 -10.90 -20.46
CA GLY A 85 -13.32 -10.91 -21.80
C GLY A 85 -12.47 -10.12 -22.82
N SER A 86 -11.81 -9.04 -22.36
CA SER A 86 -10.87 -8.26 -23.16
C SER A 86 -9.90 -7.52 -22.23
N THR A 87 -8.64 -7.36 -22.67
CA THR A 87 -7.73 -6.46 -21.99
C THR A 87 -8.21 -5.00 -22.12
N LYS A 88 -8.33 -4.30 -21.01
CA LYS A 88 -8.64 -2.87 -20.95
C LYS A 88 -7.39 -2.09 -20.56
N VAL A 89 -7.14 -1.02 -21.27
CA VAL A 89 -6.09 -0.05 -20.92
C VAL A 89 -6.76 1.31 -20.81
N SER A 90 -6.67 1.94 -19.64
CA SER A 90 -7.30 3.22 -19.36
C SER A 90 -6.28 4.25 -18.87
N THR A 91 -6.43 5.48 -19.30
CA THR A 91 -5.71 6.63 -18.76
C THR A 91 -6.27 7.02 -17.39
N TYR A 92 -5.54 7.81 -16.63
CA TYR A 92 -6.02 8.36 -15.36
C TYR A 92 -7.38 9.08 -15.52
N ARG A 93 -7.50 9.95 -16.54
CA ARG A 93 -8.72 10.72 -16.80
C ARG A 93 -9.90 9.84 -17.21
N GLU A 94 -9.69 8.87 -18.09
CA GLU A 94 -10.75 7.94 -18.47
C GLU A 94 -11.30 7.16 -17.26
N ILE A 95 -10.44 6.80 -16.29
CA ILE A 95 -10.89 6.15 -15.06
C ILE A 95 -11.77 7.11 -14.26
N LEU A 96 -11.35 8.35 -14.06
CA LEU A 96 -12.13 9.32 -13.29
C LEU A 96 -13.43 9.75 -14.00
N ASP A 97 -13.38 9.95 -15.30
CA ASP A 97 -14.54 10.47 -16.06
C ASP A 97 -15.64 9.40 -16.26
N ASN A 98 -15.27 8.11 -16.28
CA ASN A 98 -16.21 7.01 -16.63
C ASN A 98 -16.71 6.20 -15.43
N HIS A 99 -16.17 6.42 -14.22
CA HIS A 99 -16.58 5.65 -13.05
C HIS A 99 -17.16 6.54 -11.95
N GLN A 100 -18.08 5.97 -11.17
CA GLN A 100 -18.61 6.65 -9.99
C GLN A 100 -17.51 6.80 -8.93
N HIS A 101 -17.47 7.99 -8.29
CA HIS A 101 -16.55 8.28 -7.20
C HIS A 101 -17.17 7.92 -5.86
N TYR A 102 -16.38 7.30 -5.02
CA TYR A 102 -16.74 6.90 -3.67
C TYR A 102 -15.77 7.50 -2.68
N SER A 103 -16.27 7.75 -1.48
CA SER A 103 -15.42 8.23 -0.39
C SER A 103 -15.76 7.53 0.91
N LYS A 104 -14.72 7.26 1.72
CA LYS A 104 -14.85 6.61 3.02
C LYS A 104 -13.69 6.96 3.94
N VAL A 105 -13.93 6.89 5.25
CA VAL A 105 -12.88 6.98 6.26
C VAL A 105 -12.44 5.57 6.61
N VAL A 106 -11.18 5.24 6.30
CA VAL A 106 -10.58 3.94 6.58
C VAL A 106 -9.24 4.14 7.27
N THR A 107 -8.95 3.28 8.24
CA THR A 107 -7.65 3.24 8.93
C THR A 107 -6.75 2.20 8.27
N LEU A 108 -5.57 2.63 7.84
CA LEU A 108 -4.48 1.76 7.43
C LEU A 108 -3.73 1.31 8.69
N HIS A 109 -3.55 0.00 8.86
CA HIS A 109 -2.79 -0.62 9.96
C HIS A 109 -1.48 -1.18 9.44
N CYS A 110 -0.36 -0.58 9.80
CA CYS A 110 0.96 -1.04 9.39
C CYS A 110 1.49 -2.15 10.30
N VAL A 111 2.17 -3.13 9.72
CA VAL A 111 2.87 -4.19 10.47
C VAL A 111 4.02 -3.65 11.34
N GLU A 112 4.45 -2.41 11.12
CA GLU A 112 5.44 -1.69 11.92
C GLU A 112 4.85 -1.09 13.21
N GLY A 113 3.52 -1.24 13.45
CA GLY A 113 2.85 -0.82 14.67
C GLY A 113 2.39 0.63 14.67
N TRP A 114 2.22 1.27 13.52
CA TRP A 114 1.58 2.57 13.39
C TRP A 114 0.29 2.49 12.56
N ASP A 115 -0.61 3.41 12.78
CA ASP A 115 -1.91 3.51 12.13
C ASP A 115 -2.11 4.90 11.52
N ALA A 116 -2.89 4.97 10.41
CA ALA A 116 -3.31 6.23 9.83
C ALA A 116 -4.78 6.18 9.41
N THR A 117 -5.61 7.00 10.04
CA THR A 117 -7.04 7.15 9.71
C THR A 117 -7.20 8.27 8.69
N ILE A 118 -7.62 7.96 7.49
CA ILE A 118 -7.67 8.87 6.34
C ILE A 118 -9.07 8.87 5.72
N PHE A 119 -9.49 10.03 5.24
CA PHE A 119 -10.63 10.16 4.33
C PHE A 119 -10.15 9.94 2.90
N TRP A 120 -10.52 8.79 2.33
CA TRP A 120 -10.11 8.36 0.99
C TRP A 120 -11.20 8.65 -0.04
N GLU A 121 -10.80 9.06 -1.24
CA GLU A 121 -11.66 9.17 -2.42
C GLU A 121 -11.10 8.33 -3.56
N GLY A 122 -11.96 7.56 -4.24
CA GLY A 122 -11.54 6.66 -5.30
C GLY A 122 -12.70 6.12 -6.13
N VAL A 123 -12.37 5.17 -7.01
CA VAL A 123 -13.32 4.38 -7.80
C VAL A 123 -13.34 2.95 -7.31
N LEU A 124 -14.44 2.21 -7.52
CA LEU A 124 -14.50 0.81 -7.10
C LEU A 124 -13.66 -0.07 -8.02
N VAL A 125 -12.80 -0.90 -7.44
CA VAL A 125 -12.00 -1.88 -8.20
C VAL A 125 -12.88 -2.85 -8.97
N ARG A 126 -14.03 -3.27 -8.38
CA ARG A 126 -14.98 -4.16 -9.09
C ARG A 126 -15.50 -3.58 -10.39
N ASP A 127 -15.69 -2.26 -10.49
CA ASP A 127 -16.20 -1.63 -11.70
C ASP A 127 -15.13 -1.65 -12.81
N LEU A 128 -13.87 -1.39 -12.47
CA LEU A 128 -12.74 -1.56 -13.39
C LEU A 128 -12.62 -3.01 -13.91
N ILE A 129 -12.82 -3.98 -13.01
CA ILE A 129 -12.81 -5.41 -13.36
C ILE A 129 -13.99 -5.76 -14.29
N ARG A 130 -15.19 -5.28 -13.97
CA ARG A 130 -16.41 -5.52 -14.78
C ARG A 130 -16.29 -4.97 -16.19
N ASP A 131 -15.66 -3.83 -16.37
CA ASP A 131 -15.44 -3.22 -17.69
C ASP A 131 -14.61 -4.10 -18.62
N ALA A 132 -13.68 -4.88 -18.06
CA ALA A 132 -12.88 -5.84 -18.83
C ALA A 132 -13.64 -7.18 -19.08
N GLY A 133 -14.72 -7.42 -18.33
CA GLY A 133 -15.44 -8.68 -18.29
C GLY A 133 -14.68 -9.76 -17.50
N VAL A 134 -15.38 -10.59 -16.76
CA VAL A 134 -14.78 -11.64 -15.91
C VAL A 134 -14.97 -13.01 -16.57
N ASP A 135 -13.85 -13.71 -16.83
CA ASP A 135 -13.90 -15.12 -17.22
C ASP A 135 -14.35 -15.97 -16.02
N PRO A 136 -15.29 -16.91 -16.15
CA PRO A 136 -15.77 -17.75 -15.05
C PRO A 136 -14.68 -18.56 -14.32
N ARG A 137 -13.52 -18.75 -14.95
CA ARG A 137 -12.37 -19.44 -14.33
C ARG A 137 -11.59 -18.56 -13.37
N ALA A 138 -11.76 -17.23 -13.42
CA ALA A 138 -11.06 -16.31 -12.56
C ALA A 138 -11.52 -16.46 -11.10
N ASN A 139 -10.56 -16.60 -10.19
CA ASN A 139 -10.81 -16.66 -8.75
C ASN A 139 -9.90 -15.76 -7.93
N THR A 140 -8.83 -15.20 -8.56
CA THR A 140 -7.79 -14.41 -7.91
C THR A 140 -7.49 -13.17 -8.75
N VAL A 141 -7.25 -12.07 -8.06
CA VAL A 141 -6.78 -10.80 -8.62
C VAL A 141 -5.35 -10.56 -8.16
N VAL A 142 -4.45 -10.38 -9.09
CA VAL A 142 -3.06 -9.95 -8.84
C VAL A 142 -2.94 -8.48 -9.21
N LEU A 143 -2.47 -7.66 -8.28
CA LEU A 143 -2.16 -6.26 -8.51
C LEU A 143 -0.65 -6.08 -8.66
N THR A 144 -0.25 -5.24 -9.62
CA THR A 144 1.14 -4.88 -9.85
C THR A 144 1.29 -3.35 -9.82
N ALA A 145 2.29 -2.87 -9.11
CA ALA A 145 2.67 -1.48 -9.01
C ALA A 145 3.78 -1.11 -10.01
N HIS A 146 3.97 0.19 -10.21
CA HIS A 146 5.01 0.76 -11.07
C HIS A 146 6.43 0.34 -10.66
N ASP A 147 6.69 0.23 -9.35
CA ASP A 147 7.99 -0.21 -8.80
C ASP A 147 8.21 -1.73 -8.84
N GLY A 148 7.26 -2.49 -9.42
CA GLY A 148 7.30 -3.95 -9.49
C GLY A 148 6.77 -4.65 -8.23
N TYR A 149 6.28 -3.92 -7.23
CA TYR A 149 5.58 -4.51 -6.09
C TYR A 149 4.34 -5.27 -6.56
N THR A 150 4.05 -6.43 -5.94
CA THR A 150 2.86 -7.23 -6.26
C THR A 150 2.18 -7.72 -4.99
N THR A 151 0.87 -7.86 -5.05
CA THR A 151 0.06 -8.56 -4.05
C THR A 151 -1.16 -9.19 -4.72
N SER A 152 -1.84 -10.10 -4.03
CA SER A 152 -3.02 -10.78 -4.57
C SER A 152 -4.17 -10.84 -3.58
N PHE A 153 -5.37 -11.01 -4.09
CA PHE A 153 -6.60 -11.16 -3.32
C PHE A 153 -7.52 -12.16 -3.98
N PRO A 154 -8.40 -12.85 -3.24
CA PRO A 154 -9.53 -13.54 -3.85
C PRO A 154 -10.36 -12.56 -4.69
N LEU A 155 -10.84 -12.97 -5.85
CA LEU A 155 -11.70 -12.13 -6.70
C LEU A 155 -12.95 -11.64 -5.93
N SER A 156 -13.51 -12.49 -5.07
CA SER A 156 -14.66 -12.15 -4.22
C SER A 156 -14.39 -10.96 -3.29
N TYR A 157 -13.15 -10.75 -2.86
CA TYR A 157 -12.78 -9.59 -2.03
C TYR A 157 -13.16 -8.27 -2.71
N PHE A 158 -13.00 -8.15 -4.02
CA PHE A 158 -13.41 -6.97 -4.77
C PHE A 158 -14.87 -7.01 -5.20
N MET A 159 -15.38 -8.18 -5.60
CA MET A 159 -16.72 -8.28 -6.16
C MET A 159 -17.83 -8.12 -5.11
N ASP A 160 -17.57 -8.53 -3.87
CA ASP A 160 -18.54 -8.55 -2.78
C ASP A 160 -18.42 -7.35 -1.84
N ASN A 161 -17.33 -6.54 -1.97
CA ASN A 161 -17.07 -5.39 -1.11
C ASN A 161 -16.81 -4.12 -1.93
N ASP A 162 -17.06 -2.97 -1.31
CA ASP A 162 -16.82 -1.64 -1.91
C ASP A 162 -15.35 -1.21 -1.74
N ILE A 163 -14.42 -2.01 -2.27
CA ILE A 163 -13.00 -1.73 -2.21
C ILE A 163 -12.65 -0.66 -3.25
N ILE A 164 -12.08 0.47 -2.79
CA ILE A 164 -11.73 1.59 -3.66
C ILE A 164 -10.24 1.56 -4.05
N MET A 165 -9.99 1.97 -5.28
CA MET A 165 -8.69 2.43 -5.73
C MET A 165 -8.68 3.96 -5.61
N ALA A 166 -7.93 4.46 -4.62
CA ALA A 166 -7.95 5.85 -4.24
C ALA A 166 -6.99 6.69 -5.09
N TYR A 167 -7.41 7.93 -5.40
CA TYR A 167 -6.61 8.96 -6.08
C TYR A 167 -6.51 10.24 -5.25
N ARG A 168 -7.30 10.38 -4.18
CA ARG A 168 -7.24 11.49 -3.23
C ARG A 168 -7.33 10.99 -1.78
N MET A 169 -6.79 11.80 -0.89
CA MET A 169 -6.82 11.56 0.55
C MET A 169 -7.01 12.89 1.30
N ASN A 170 -7.78 12.90 2.37
CA ASN A 170 -8.07 14.10 3.17
C ASN A 170 -8.44 15.34 2.34
N ASN A 171 -9.20 15.14 1.26
CA ASN A 171 -9.66 16.18 0.32
C ASN A 171 -8.53 16.90 -0.46
N VAL A 172 -7.34 16.30 -0.54
CA VAL A 172 -6.23 16.77 -1.40
C VAL A 172 -5.82 15.68 -2.38
N THR A 173 -5.16 16.05 -3.48
CA THR A 173 -4.55 15.07 -4.38
C THR A 173 -3.54 14.24 -3.61
N MET A 174 -3.53 12.93 -3.84
CA MET A 174 -2.58 12.05 -3.21
C MET A 174 -1.16 12.36 -3.69
N PRO A 175 -0.18 12.61 -2.80
CA PRO A 175 1.20 12.83 -3.22
C PRO A 175 1.87 11.53 -3.66
N ALA A 176 3.00 11.64 -4.37
CA ALA A 176 3.77 10.50 -4.87
C ALA A 176 4.10 9.49 -3.76
N GLU A 177 4.52 9.96 -2.58
CA GLU A 177 4.85 9.12 -1.42
C GLU A 177 3.65 8.30 -0.89
N ARG A 178 2.43 8.71 -1.25
CA ARG A 178 1.17 8.07 -0.84
C ARG A 178 0.48 7.31 -1.96
N GLY A 179 1.18 7.09 -3.07
CA GLY A 179 0.70 6.18 -4.10
C GLY A 179 0.04 6.82 -5.32
N TYR A 180 0.14 8.17 -5.51
CA TYR A 180 -0.36 8.77 -6.75
C TYR A 180 0.22 8.08 -7.99
N PRO A 181 -0.57 7.76 -9.04
CA PRO A 181 -1.98 8.16 -9.26
C PRO A 181 -3.04 7.35 -8.50
N PHE A 182 -2.75 6.08 -8.15
CA PHE A 182 -3.71 5.22 -7.47
C PHE A 182 -3.06 4.33 -6.40
N GLU A 183 -3.69 4.29 -5.22
CA GLU A 183 -3.42 3.34 -4.15
C GLU A 183 -4.67 2.51 -3.84
N LEU A 184 -4.49 1.22 -3.58
CA LEU A 184 -5.56 0.36 -3.11
C LEU A 184 -5.85 0.61 -1.64
N VAL A 185 -7.09 0.95 -1.30
CA VAL A 185 -7.58 0.97 0.09
C VAL A 185 -8.05 -0.42 0.47
N ALA A 186 -7.12 -1.25 0.94
CA ALA A 186 -7.37 -2.65 1.27
C ALA A 186 -7.98 -2.79 2.68
N GLU A 187 -9.28 -2.47 2.83
CA GLU A 187 -9.99 -2.56 4.10
C GLU A 187 -9.86 -3.95 4.73
N ASP A 188 -9.77 -3.97 6.07
CA ASP A 188 -9.60 -5.18 6.89
C ASP A 188 -8.30 -5.96 6.62
N LYS A 189 -7.33 -5.34 5.94
CA LYS A 189 -6.03 -5.93 5.62
C LYS A 189 -4.88 -5.14 6.22
N TRP A 190 -3.82 -5.86 6.60
CA TRP A 190 -2.55 -5.26 6.99
C TRP A 190 -1.93 -4.42 5.86
N GLY A 191 -1.19 -3.38 6.22
CA GLY A 191 -0.64 -2.37 5.31
C GLY A 191 0.16 -2.90 4.12
N TYR A 192 0.81 -4.07 4.24
CA TYR A 192 1.50 -4.66 3.08
C TYR A 192 0.57 -5.14 1.97
N LYS A 193 -0.74 -5.23 2.20
CA LYS A 193 -1.75 -5.48 1.15
C LYS A 193 -2.19 -4.20 0.45
N TRP A 194 -1.86 -3.02 1.00
CA TRP A 194 -2.20 -1.73 0.43
C TRP A 194 -1.13 -1.34 -0.60
N ILE A 195 -1.38 -1.68 -1.85
CA ILE A 195 -0.45 -1.46 -2.95
C ILE A 195 -0.60 -0.04 -3.51
N LYS A 196 0.53 0.67 -3.60
CA LYS A 196 0.66 2.01 -4.18
C LYS A 196 1.02 1.95 -5.67
N TRP A 197 0.78 3.04 -6.41
CA TRP A 197 1.17 3.18 -7.83
C TRP A 197 0.69 2.03 -8.71
N VAL A 198 -0.58 1.61 -8.52
CA VAL A 198 -1.14 0.47 -9.22
C VAL A 198 -1.20 0.72 -10.73
N GLU A 199 -0.62 -0.16 -11.53
CA GLU A 199 -0.63 -0.08 -13.01
C GLU A 199 -1.29 -1.29 -13.67
N LYS A 200 -1.43 -2.40 -12.94
CA LYS A 200 -2.02 -3.60 -13.50
C LYS A 200 -2.93 -4.31 -12.51
N ILE A 201 -4.09 -4.72 -13.01
CA ILE A 201 -5.05 -5.63 -12.37
C ILE A 201 -5.12 -6.86 -13.26
N GLU A 202 -4.65 -8.01 -12.80
CA GLU A 202 -4.63 -9.26 -13.56
C GLU A 202 -5.52 -10.30 -12.90
N LEU A 203 -6.50 -10.82 -13.64
CA LEU A 203 -7.36 -11.90 -13.20
C LEU A 203 -6.72 -13.24 -13.54
N THR A 204 -6.66 -14.14 -12.57
CA THR A 204 -6.07 -15.48 -12.73
C THR A 204 -6.90 -16.55 -12.02
N SER A 205 -6.65 -17.82 -12.34
CA SER A 205 -7.21 -18.97 -11.64
C SER A 205 -6.28 -19.58 -10.59
N ASP A 206 -5.17 -18.92 -10.27
CA ASP A 206 -4.21 -19.39 -9.26
C ASP A 206 -4.53 -18.80 -7.88
N PRO A 207 -5.19 -19.55 -6.97
CA PRO A 207 -5.52 -19.06 -5.63
C PRO A 207 -4.28 -19.02 -4.71
N ASN A 208 -3.15 -19.57 -5.15
CA ASN A 208 -1.91 -19.66 -4.37
C ASN A 208 -0.86 -18.63 -4.80
N TYR A 209 -1.20 -17.71 -5.70
CA TYR A 209 -0.28 -16.64 -6.08
C TYR A 209 0.21 -15.88 -4.85
N ARG A 210 1.52 -15.70 -4.74
CA ARG A 210 2.16 -14.99 -3.63
C ARG A 210 2.88 -13.76 -4.17
N GLY A 211 2.47 -12.59 -3.69
CA GLY A 211 3.09 -11.33 -4.03
C GLY A 211 4.45 -11.12 -3.35
N TYR A 212 4.91 -9.87 -3.34
CA TYR A 212 6.26 -9.53 -2.87
C TYR A 212 6.52 -9.95 -1.42
N TRP A 213 5.68 -9.54 -0.46
CA TRP A 213 5.85 -9.89 0.95
C TRP A 213 5.33 -11.28 1.27
N GLU A 214 4.27 -11.71 0.62
CA GLU A 214 3.70 -13.05 0.79
C GLU A 214 4.71 -14.15 0.41
N SER A 215 5.52 -13.93 -0.62
CA SER A 215 6.63 -14.85 -1.00
C SER A 215 7.79 -14.83 0.00
N ARG A 216 7.82 -13.86 0.92
CA ARG A 216 8.83 -13.69 1.98
C ARG A 216 8.33 -14.06 3.37
N GLY A 217 7.22 -14.83 3.46
CA GLY A 217 6.71 -15.37 4.71
C GLY A 217 5.57 -14.58 5.36
N TYR A 218 5.04 -13.55 4.68
CA TYR A 218 3.82 -12.88 5.13
C TYR A 218 2.58 -13.69 4.75
N SER A 219 1.49 -13.49 5.49
CA SER A 219 0.21 -14.14 5.22
C SER A 219 -0.34 -13.76 3.85
N ASN A 220 -0.85 -14.73 3.10
CA ASN A 220 -1.45 -14.46 1.79
C ASN A 220 -2.78 -13.71 1.91
N THR A 221 -3.55 -13.93 2.98
CA THR A 221 -4.83 -13.24 3.22
C THR A 221 -4.65 -11.84 3.76
N GLY A 222 -3.66 -11.63 4.64
CA GLY A 222 -3.35 -10.35 5.24
C GLY A 222 -4.43 -9.76 6.15
N ASP A 223 -5.33 -10.60 6.69
CA ASP A 223 -6.46 -10.16 7.51
C ASP A 223 -6.00 -9.56 8.85
N LEU A 224 -6.58 -8.43 9.27
CA LEU A 224 -6.25 -7.74 10.52
C LEU A 224 -6.54 -8.56 11.77
N ASN A 225 -7.50 -9.51 11.71
CA ASN A 225 -7.83 -10.41 12.82
C ASN A 225 -6.90 -11.64 12.91
N SER A 226 -5.87 -11.71 12.09
CA SER A 226 -4.91 -12.80 12.01
C SER A 226 -3.47 -12.29 12.06
N SER A 227 -2.51 -13.20 12.32
CA SER A 227 -1.09 -12.87 12.19
C SER A 227 -0.77 -12.41 10.77
N PHE A 228 0.07 -11.36 10.66
CA PHE A 228 0.60 -10.96 9.36
C PHE A 228 1.73 -11.89 8.86
N TYR A 229 2.23 -12.81 9.67
CA TYR A 229 3.12 -13.90 9.23
C TYR A 229 2.32 -15.15 8.85
N SER A 230 2.79 -15.87 7.81
CA SER A 230 2.37 -17.25 7.55
C SER A 230 2.99 -18.15 8.62
N LEU A 231 2.18 -18.81 9.42
CA LEU A 231 2.60 -19.88 10.32
C LEU A 231 2.68 -21.21 9.55
#